data_ddd0b852c9c49a4f8b876bc18da276da
#
_entry.id   ddd0b852c9c49a4f8b876bc18da276da
#
_cell.length_a   1.000
_cell.length_b   1.000
_cell.length_c   1.000
_cell.angle_alpha   90.00
_cell.angle_beta   90.00
_cell.angle_gamma   90.00
#
_symmetry.space_group_name_H-M   'P 1'
#
loop_
_entity.id
_entity.type
_entity.pdbx_description
1 polymer ?
#
loop_
_entity_poly.entity_id
_entity_poly.type
_entity_poly.pdbx_seq_one_letter_code
_entity_poly.pdbx_strand_id
1 'polypeptide(L)'
;MGLPVAFIKNMREILGEEGLAEYLDSFEKPKFTGLRVNTSKISVEEFLRISPFKLCRVPWTENGFYYTEEDSPTHHPYYYAGLYYIQEPSAMAPAAVLPVERGERVLDLCAAPGGKATELGAKLNHTGLLVANDASASRTKALLKNLEVFGIPNLLVTSEMGDRLDRYFHEYFDKILIDAQCSGEGMFRKQAHMIPAWEKQGPEVFANMQREILRQAAELLKPGGTMLYSTCTFSKLENEGSIDGFLAEHPEFTLEEIPRQEGFCSGMPELVGSRFPLERCVRLFPHKIDGEGHFLALLKKAGEKIPGAPEPAGRPGRIPAELEAFLQDVSMPMELSRIVVKDTRVFLMPEGVGRCPGLRFLRSGLYLGELLKKRFEPSQAFAMALKKEEYASVIDLSAADDRVIRYLKGETLEIEDGESSRPEGWQLVCVDGYPLGWGKLIRGTLRNKYFSGWRMNA
;
A
#
# COMPACT_ATOMS: atom_id res chain seq x y z
N MET A 1 -10.35 11.67 -28.81
CA MET A 1 -9.20 12.56 -28.54
C MET A 1 -7.98 11.84 -29.10
N GLY A 2 -7.24 12.45 -30.03
CA GLY A 2 -6.10 11.76 -30.65
C GLY A 2 -4.88 11.73 -29.74
N LEU A 3 -4.07 10.68 -29.84
CA LEU A 3 -2.77 10.60 -29.16
C LEU A 3 -1.79 11.62 -29.77
N PRO A 4 -0.89 12.25 -28.96
CA PRO A 4 0.09 13.22 -29.45
C PRO A 4 1.03 12.62 -30.50
N VAL A 5 1.36 13.38 -31.52
CA VAL A 5 2.27 12.93 -32.60
C VAL A 5 3.64 12.53 -32.06
N ALA A 6 4.15 13.29 -31.08
CA ALA A 6 5.44 12.97 -30.45
C ALA A 6 5.37 11.63 -29.68
N PHE A 7 4.28 11.36 -28.98
CA PHE A 7 4.07 10.08 -28.31
C PHE A 7 4.04 8.91 -29.29
N ILE A 8 3.27 9.03 -30.38
CA ILE A 8 3.21 7.99 -31.44
C ILE A 8 4.60 7.74 -32.04
N LYS A 9 5.39 8.80 -32.26
CA LYS A 9 6.77 8.66 -32.76
C LYS A 9 7.65 7.87 -31.76
N ASN A 10 7.55 8.18 -30.47
CA ASN A 10 8.30 7.47 -29.43
C ASN A 10 7.87 5.99 -29.35
N MET A 11 6.57 5.72 -29.38
CA MET A 11 6.07 4.34 -29.36
C MET A 11 6.47 3.53 -30.60
N ARG A 12 6.55 4.19 -31.78
CA ARG A 12 7.08 3.55 -33.00
C ARG A 12 8.55 3.18 -32.86
N GLU A 13 9.37 4.02 -32.23
CA GLU A 13 10.77 3.70 -31.95
C GLU A 13 10.91 2.50 -31.01
N ILE A 14 10.03 2.41 -30.00
CA ILE A 14 10.04 1.35 -28.98
C ILE A 14 9.50 0.02 -29.53
N LEU A 15 8.41 0.04 -30.28
CA LEU A 15 7.65 -1.16 -30.65
C LEU A 15 7.81 -1.58 -32.13
N GLY A 16 8.38 -0.73 -32.99
CA GLY A 16 8.34 -0.88 -34.45
C GLY A 16 6.92 -0.62 -35.01
N GLU A 17 6.72 -0.83 -36.30
CA GLU A 17 5.41 -0.56 -36.93
C GLU A 17 4.35 -1.59 -36.54
N GLU A 18 4.70 -2.86 -36.48
CA GLU A 18 3.77 -3.95 -36.12
C GLU A 18 3.31 -3.85 -34.66
N GLY A 19 4.26 -3.71 -33.72
CA GLY A 19 3.95 -3.57 -32.29
C GLY A 19 3.18 -2.27 -31.99
N LEU A 20 3.44 -1.18 -32.72
CA LEU A 20 2.65 0.05 -32.61
C LEU A 20 1.20 -0.17 -33.03
N ALA A 21 0.97 -0.92 -34.12
CA ALA A 21 -0.40 -1.24 -34.57
C ALA A 21 -1.14 -2.05 -33.49
N GLU A 22 -0.52 -3.12 -32.95
CA GLU A 22 -1.10 -3.91 -31.84
C GLU A 22 -1.39 -3.06 -30.60
N TYR A 23 -0.46 -2.14 -30.26
CA TYR A 23 -0.65 -1.21 -29.14
C TYR A 23 -1.86 -0.30 -29.35
N LEU A 24 -2.00 0.29 -30.55
CA LEU A 24 -3.13 1.16 -30.88
C LEU A 24 -4.46 0.39 -30.86
N ASP A 25 -4.47 -0.83 -31.36
CA ASP A 25 -5.65 -1.70 -31.31
C ASP A 25 -6.09 -2.01 -29.86
N SER A 26 -5.15 -1.99 -28.92
CA SER A 26 -5.49 -2.20 -27.50
C SER A 26 -6.39 -1.12 -26.93
N PHE A 27 -6.44 0.08 -27.53
CA PHE A 27 -7.32 1.17 -27.06
C PHE A 27 -8.81 0.88 -27.28
N GLU A 28 -9.12 0.03 -28.26
CA GLU A 28 -10.49 -0.40 -28.56
C GLU A 28 -10.94 -1.60 -27.70
N LYS A 29 -10.00 -2.24 -26.98
CA LYS A 29 -10.31 -3.35 -26.08
C LYS A 29 -10.89 -2.87 -24.74
N PRO A 30 -11.71 -3.70 -24.04
CA PRO A 30 -12.19 -3.41 -22.69
C PRO A 30 -11.02 -3.10 -21.73
N LYS A 31 -11.27 -2.22 -20.76
CA LYS A 31 -10.32 -1.93 -19.69
C LYS A 31 -10.42 -3.02 -18.63
N PHE A 32 -9.27 -3.43 -18.12
CA PHE A 32 -9.23 -4.43 -17.07
C PHE A 32 -9.32 -3.80 -15.69
N THR A 33 -10.09 -4.43 -14.80
CA THR A 33 -10.24 -4.06 -13.40
C THR A 33 -9.72 -5.18 -12.52
N GLY A 34 -9.08 -4.83 -11.42
CA GLY A 34 -8.49 -5.82 -10.53
C GLY A 34 -8.70 -5.50 -9.06
N LEU A 35 -8.71 -6.56 -8.27
CA LEU A 35 -8.62 -6.49 -6.82
C LEU A 35 -7.45 -7.35 -6.33
N ARG A 36 -6.87 -6.98 -5.20
CA ARG A 36 -5.75 -7.68 -4.58
C ARG A 36 -6.09 -7.99 -3.13
N VAL A 37 -6.07 -9.30 -2.79
CA VAL A 37 -6.40 -9.82 -1.46
C VAL A 37 -5.39 -9.34 -0.41
N ASN A 38 -5.87 -8.95 0.75
CA ASN A 38 -5.07 -8.60 1.91
C ASN A 38 -4.66 -9.87 2.67
N THR A 39 -3.50 -10.40 2.35
CA THR A 39 -2.99 -11.66 2.91
C THR A 39 -2.61 -11.58 4.40
N SER A 40 -2.58 -10.38 4.99
CA SER A 40 -2.42 -10.24 6.44
C SER A 40 -3.71 -10.46 7.24
N LYS A 41 -4.88 -10.42 6.57
CA LYS A 41 -6.19 -10.64 7.19
C LYS A 41 -6.83 -11.97 6.81
N ILE A 42 -6.64 -12.42 5.57
CA ILE A 42 -7.30 -13.61 5.02
C ILE A 42 -6.38 -14.31 4.02
N SER A 43 -6.33 -15.64 4.02
CA SER A 43 -5.64 -16.37 2.97
C SER A 43 -6.37 -16.24 1.62
N VAL A 44 -5.64 -16.42 0.52
CA VAL A 44 -6.22 -16.36 -0.82
C VAL A 44 -7.30 -17.44 -0.99
N GLU A 45 -7.03 -18.64 -0.50
CA GLU A 45 -7.95 -19.79 -0.56
C GLU A 45 -9.26 -19.50 0.19
N GLU A 46 -9.13 -18.94 1.40
CA GLU A 46 -10.29 -18.57 2.20
C GLU A 46 -11.10 -17.44 1.54
N PHE A 47 -10.41 -16.41 1.01
CA PHE A 47 -11.05 -15.32 0.29
C PHE A 47 -11.85 -15.83 -0.93
N LEU A 48 -11.27 -16.73 -1.73
CA LEU A 48 -11.95 -17.32 -2.89
C LEU A 48 -13.18 -18.14 -2.49
N ARG A 49 -13.17 -18.75 -1.29
CA ARG A 49 -14.31 -19.52 -0.78
C ARG A 49 -15.48 -18.64 -0.37
N ILE A 50 -15.23 -17.46 0.20
CA ILE A 50 -16.27 -16.55 0.69
C ILE A 50 -16.63 -15.43 -0.29
N SER A 51 -15.82 -15.22 -1.32
CA SER A 51 -16.01 -14.13 -2.28
C SER A 51 -17.27 -14.31 -3.11
N PRO A 52 -18.14 -13.30 -3.22
CA PRO A 52 -19.30 -13.36 -4.11
C PRO A 52 -18.94 -13.02 -5.57
N PHE A 53 -17.68 -12.65 -5.86
CA PHE A 53 -17.24 -12.13 -7.16
C PHE A 53 -16.76 -13.23 -8.09
N LYS A 54 -16.91 -13.01 -9.42
CA LYS A 54 -16.31 -13.86 -10.46
C LYS A 54 -14.86 -13.43 -10.67
N LEU A 55 -13.92 -14.18 -10.10
CA LEU A 55 -12.51 -13.84 -10.07
C LEU A 55 -11.68 -14.71 -11.01
N CYS A 56 -10.75 -14.06 -11.76
CA CYS A 56 -9.73 -14.72 -12.55
C CYS A 56 -8.35 -14.24 -12.08
N ARG A 57 -7.34 -15.13 -11.96
CA ARG A 57 -6.03 -14.75 -11.43
C ARG A 57 -5.30 -13.78 -12.37
N VAL A 58 -4.65 -12.77 -11.78
CA VAL A 58 -3.63 -11.95 -12.44
C VAL A 58 -2.33 -12.74 -12.45
N PRO A 59 -1.73 -13.08 -13.62
CA PRO A 59 -0.64 -14.06 -13.71
C PRO A 59 0.62 -13.71 -12.92
N TRP A 60 0.91 -12.44 -12.76
CA TRP A 60 2.15 -11.94 -12.10
C TRP A 60 2.01 -11.63 -10.61
N THR A 61 0.91 -12.06 -9.99
CA THR A 61 0.71 -11.90 -8.54
C THR A 61 0.11 -13.17 -7.94
N GLU A 62 0.42 -13.45 -6.68
CA GLU A 62 -0.16 -14.60 -5.96
C GLU A 62 -1.58 -14.32 -5.45
N ASN A 63 -1.89 -13.04 -5.18
CA ASN A 63 -3.11 -12.58 -4.50
C ASN A 63 -3.93 -11.56 -5.29
N GLY A 64 -3.57 -11.31 -6.58
CA GLY A 64 -4.29 -10.41 -7.47
C GLY A 64 -5.28 -11.14 -8.37
N PHE A 65 -6.44 -10.52 -8.60
CA PHE A 65 -7.51 -11.08 -9.42
C PHE A 65 -8.14 -10.01 -10.29
N TYR A 66 -8.49 -10.38 -11.50
CA TYR A 66 -9.46 -9.65 -12.33
C TYR A 66 -10.87 -9.87 -11.79
N TYR A 67 -11.72 -8.87 -11.91
CA TYR A 67 -13.16 -8.97 -11.66
C TYR A 67 -13.95 -8.31 -12.80
N THR A 68 -15.23 -8.62 -12.93
CA THR A 68 -16.10 -8.04 -13.95
C THR A 68 -16.75 -6.75 -13.45
N GLU A 69 -17.14 -5.83 -14.36
CA GLU A 69 -17.82 -4.59 -13.99
C GLU A 69 -19.14 -4.82 -13.24
N GLU A 70 -19.78 -5.98 -13.44
CA GLU A 70 -21.01 -6.37 -12.74
C GLU A 70 -20.82 -6.61 -11.24
N ASP A 71 -19.60 -6.95 -10.81
CA ASP A 71 -19.32 -7.38 -9.44
C ASP A 71 -19.36 -6.25 -8.40
N SER A 72 -19.13 -5.00 -8.79
CA SER A 72 -19.16 -3.80 -7.91
C SER A 72 -18.47 -3.96 -6.54
N PRO A 73 -17.22 -4.44 -6.45
CA PRO A 73 -16.59 -4.83 -5.19
C PRO A 73 -16.42 -3.67 -4.20
N THR A 74 -16.42 -2.43 -4.64
CA THR A 74 -16.33 -1.25 -3.76
C THR A 74 -17.57 -1.03 -2.88
N HIS A 75 -18.69 -1.69 -3.19
CA HIS A 75 -19.93 -1.61 -2.43
C HIS A 75 -20.10 -2.79 -1.46
N HIS A 76 -19.26 -3.81 -1.55
CA HIS A 76 -19.35 -4.99 -0.69
C HIS A 76 -18.75 -4.73 0.71
N PRO A 77 -19.33 -5.24 1.80
CA PRO A 77 -18.82 -5.05 3.17
C PRO A 77 -17.36 -5.47 3.36
N TYR A 78 -16.87 -6.47 2.64
CA TYR A 78 -15.47 -6.93 2.70
C TYR A 78 -14.45 -5.87 2.24
N TYR A 79 -14.85 -4.94 1.37
CA TYR A 79 -14.02 -3.78 1.03
C TYR A 79 -13.76 -2.90 2.26
N TYR A 80 -14.80 -2.67 3.07
CA TYR A 80 -14.72 -1.88 4.30
C TYR A 80 -14.02 -2.63 5.44
N ALA A 81 -14.07 -3.96 5.44
CA ALA A 81 -13.28 -4.81 6.34
C ALA A 81 -11.78 -4.87 5.92
N GLY A 82 -11.43 -4.32 4.76
CA GLY A 82 -10.06 -4.29 4.26
C GLY A 82 -9.53 -5.65 3.82
N LEU A 83 -10.41 -6.55 3.31
CA LEU A 83 -10.01 -7.87 2.83
C LEU A 83 -9.34 -7.81 1.45
N TYR A 84 -9.52 -6.74 0.71
CA TYR A 84 -8.87 -6.50 -0.59
C TYR A 84 -8.75 -5.01 -0.89
N TYR A 85 -7.84 -4.72 -1.83
CA TYR A 85 -7.62 -3.39 -2.41
C TYR A 85 -8.00 -3.42 -3.89
N ILE A 86 -8.69 -2.39 -4.37
CA ILE A 86 -8.99 -2.24 -5.81
C ILE A 86 -7.77 -1.63 -6.49
N GLN A 87 -7.17 -2.34 -7.42
CA GLN A 87 -5.95 -1.92 -8.09
C GLN A 87 -5.95 -2.33 -9.56
N GLU A 88 -5.41 -1.47 -10.41
CA GLU A 88 -5.15 -1.80 -11.80
C GLU A 88 -4.15 -2.96 -11.87
N PRO A 89 -4.40 -4.01 -12.71
CA PRO A 89 -3.61 -5.23 -12.69
C PRO A 89 -2.10 -5.03 -12.89
N SER A 90 -1.64 -4.19 -13.85
CA SER A 90 -0.21 -3.95 -14.06
C SER A 90 0.44 -3.23 -12.87
N ALA A 91 -0.33 -2.37 -12.17
CA ALA A 91 0.12 -1.67 -10.96
C ALA A 91 0.33 -2.59 -9.75
N MET A 92 -0.10 -3.85 -9.81
CA MET A 92 0.18 -4.85 -8.78
C MET A 92 1.62 -5.38 -8.89
N ALA A 93 2.21 -5.40 -10.08
CA ALA A 93 3.51 -6.02 -10.36
C ALA A 93 4.66 -5.46 -9.51
N PRO A 94 4.82 -4.13 -9.29
CA PRO A 94 5.96 -3.61 -8.52
C PRO A 94 6.05 -4.20 -7.11
N ALA A 95 4.95 -4.17 -6.35
CA ALA A 95 4.95 -4.70 -4.99
C ALA A 95 4.96 -6.24 -4.94
N ALA A 96 4.48 -6.91 -5.99
CA ALA A 96 4.58 -8.37 -6.12
C ALA A 96 6.04 -8.80 -6.33
N VAL A 97 6.79 -8.09 -7.20
CA VAL A 97 8.19 -8.41 -7.56
C VAL A 97 9.16 -8.11 -6.43
N LEU A 98 8.98 -7.03 -5.65
CA LEU A 98 9.89 -6.73 -4.54
C LEU A 98 9.84 -7.83 -3.48
N PRO A 99 10.97 -8.54 -3.21
CA PRO A 99 11.01 -9.69 -2.31
C PRO A 99 11.08 -9.24 -0.84
N VAL A 100 9.94 -8.87 -0.27
CA VAL A 100 9.83 -8.45 1.14
C VAL A 100 9.67 -9.66 2.05
N GLU A 101 10.47 -9.71 3.11
CA GLU A 101 10.45 -10.75 4.14
C GLU A 101 9.93 -10.19 5.48
N ARG A 102 9.39 -11.08 6.32
CA ARG A 102 8.94 -10.70 7.66
C ARG A 102 10.11 -10.17 8.50
N GLY A 103 9.86 -9.13 9.26
CA GLY A 103 10.86 -8.50 10.13
C GLY A 103 11.72 -7.43 9.45
N GLU A 104 11.61 -7.25 8.12
CA GLU A 104 12.38 -6.25 7.39
C GLU A 104 11.87 -4.83 7.64
N ARG A 105 12.75 -3.86 7.40
CA ARG A 105 12.43 -2.43 7.35
C ARG A 105 12.23 -2.04 5.89
N VAL A 106 11.00 -1.67 5.54
CA VAL A 106 10.58 -1.42 4.16
C VAL A 106 10.16 0.04 4.00
N LEU A 107 10.64 0.69 2.96
CA LEU A 107 10.21 2.03 2.55
C LEU A 107 9.44 1.96 1.24
N ASP A 108 8.23 2.53 1.21
CA ASP A 108 7.58 2.97 -0.01
C ASP A 108 7.77 4.49 -0.12
N LEU A 109 8.65 4.93 -1.04
CA LEU A 109 9.12 6.32 -1.08
C LEU A 109 8.10 7.27 -1.74
N CYS A 110 7.23 6.73 -2.62
CA CYS A 110 6.20 7.48 -3.35
C CYS A 110 4.82 6.80 -3.18
N ALA A 111 4.43 6.57 -1.94
CA ALA A 111 3.43 5.58 -1.55
C ALA A 111 1.97 5.89 -1.92
N ALA A 112 1.60 7.17 -2.06
CA ALA A 112 0.20 7.54 -2.23
C ALA A 112 -0.38 7.14 -3.61
N PRO A 113 -1.59 6.57 -3.64
CA PRO A 113 -2.61 6.51 -2.58
C PRO A 113 -2.53 5.28 -1.66
N GLY A 114 -1.52 4.38 -1.77
CA GLY A 114 -1.32 3.27 -0.86
C GLY A 114 -1.48 1.87 -1.45
N GLY A 115 -1.75 1.75 -2.75
CA GLY A 115 -1.96 0.46 -3.39
C GLY A 115 -0.75 -0.48 -3.27
N LYS A 116 0.47 0.04 -3.42
CA LYS A 116 1.70 -0.73 -3.27
C LYS A 116 2.10 -0.87 -1.79
N ALA A 117 2.00 0.23 -1.01
CA ALA A 117 2.30 0.23 0.42
C ALA A 117 1.45 -0.78 1.21
N THR A 118 0.16 -0.97 0.86
CA THR A 118 -0.70 -1.98 1.50
C THR A 118 -0.24 -3.40 1.23
N GLU A 119 0.33 -3.69 0.06
CA GLU A 119 0.92 -5.01 -0.24
C GLU A 119 2.21 -5.23 0.56
N LEU A 120 3.09 -4.23 0.59
CA LEU A 120 4.33 -4.33 1.37
C LEU A 120 4.01 -4.56 2.86
N GLY A 121 3.02 -3.86 3.41
CA GLY A 121 2.55 -4.07 4.77
C GLY A 121 1.94 -5.46 5.00
N ALA A 122 1.19 -5.99 4.03
CA ALA A 122 0.64 -7.34 4.10
C ALA A 122 1.75 -8.42 4.09
N LYS A 123 2.80 -8.25 3.24
CA LYS A 123 3.97 -9.14 3.22
C LYS A 123 4.74 -9.14 4.53
N LEU A 124 4.88 -7.97 5.18
CA LEU A 124 5.49 -7.86 6.51
C LEU A 124 4.67 -8.58 7.60
N ASN A 125 3.39 -8.75 7.39
CA ASN A 125 2.47 -9.46 8.28
C ASN A 125 2.64 -9.08 9.76
N HIS A 126 2.48 -7.80 10.06
CA HIS A 126 2.57 -7.18 11.39
C HIS A 126 3.99 -7.20 12.03
N THR A 127 5.02 -7.64 11.32
CA THR A 127 6.41 -7.66 11.77
C THR A 127 7.25 -6.58 11.10
N GLY A 128 8.44 -6.30 11.62
CA GLY A 128 9.32 -5.28 11.03
C GLY A 128 8.73 -3.88 11.03
N LEU A 129 9.01 -3.11 9.98
CA LEU A 129 8.56 -1.71 9.86
C LEU A 129 8.21 -1.36 8.42
N LEU A 130 7.05 -0.77 8.21
CA LEU A 130 6.70 -0.08 6.96
C LEU A 130 6.79 1.44 7.16
N VAL A 131 7.64 2.10 6.39
CA VAL A 131 7.61 3.56 6.21
C VAL A 131 6.97 3.87 4.87
N ALA A 132 5.83 4.53 4.88
CA ALA A 132 5.12 4.96 3.68
C ALA A 132 5.19 6.48 3.57
N ASN A 133 5.91 6.96 2.56
CA ASN A 133 6.15 8.38 2.33
C ASN A 133 5.49 8.86 1.05
N ASP A 134 5.01 10.09 1.03
CA ASP A 134 4.68 10.80 -0.20
C ASP A 134 4.94 12.30 0.01
N ALA A 135 5.65 12.93 -0.90
CA ALA A 135 5.98 14.36 -0.82
C ALA A 135 4.74 15.26 -0.79
N SER A 136 3.59 14.78 -1.30
CA SER A 136 2.33 15.50 -1.32
C SER A 136 1.48 15.25 -0.07
N ALA A 137 1.41 16.23 0.82
CA ALA A 137 0.59 16.16 2.04
C ALA A 137 -0.91 15.96 1.78
N SER A 138 -1.43 16.36 0.63
CA SER A 138 -2.83 16.12 0.26
C SER A 138 -3.10 14.65 -0.07
N ARG A 139 -2.14 13.99 -0.74
CA ARG A 139 -2.23 12.57 -1.12
C ARG A 139 -2.03 11.63 0.07
N THR A 140 -1.22 12.01 1.06
CA THR A 140 -0.94 11.18 2.25
C THR A 140 -2.16 10.90 3.12
N LYS A 141 -3.25 11.69 3.03
CA LYS A 141 -4.50 11.40 3.75
C LYS A 141 -5.18 10.13 3.23
N ALA A 142 -5.22 9.95 1.91
CA ALA A 142 -5.76 8.73 1.30
C ALA A 142 -4.86 7.51 1.59
N LEU A 143 -3.53 7.70 1.53
CA LEU A 143 -2.54 6.70 1.91
C LEU A 143 -2.78 6.19 3.34
N LEU A 144 -2.89 7.10 4.32
CA LEU A 144 -3.13 6.74 5.71
C LEU A 144 -4.43 5.95 5.87
N LYS A 145 -5.54 6.42 5.27
CA LYS A 145 -6.82 5.70 5.31
C LYS A 145 -6.67 4.26 4.81
N ASN A 146 -6.02 4.06 3.67
CA ASN A 146 -5.88 2.74 3.06
C ASN A 146 -5.02 1.79 3.92
N LEU A 147 -3.92 2.29 4.51
CA LEU A 147 -3.09 1.51 5.42
C LEU A 147 -3.83 1.13 6.73
N GLU A 148 -4.62 2.06 7.27
CA GLU A 148 -5.44 1.79 8.46
C GLU A 148 -6.57 0.81 8.18
N VAL A 149 -7.26 0.90 7.02
CA VAL A 149 -8.29 -0.07 6.60
C VAL A 149 -7.69 -1.48 6.45
N PHE A 150 -6.46 -1.57 5.94
CA PHE A 150 -5.72 -2.84 5.86
C PHE A 150 -5.29 -3.40 7.21
N GLY A 151 -5.37 -2.60 8.29
CA GLY A 151 -5.03 -3.03 9.64
C GLY A 151 -3.54 -3.19 9.88
N ILE A 152 -2.69 -2.40 9.21
CA ILE A 152 -1.23 -2.46 9.34
C ILE A 152 -0.80 -1.71 10.61
N PRO A 153 -0.29 -2.39 11.66
CA PRO A 153 0.02 -1.73 12.93
C PRO A 153 1.45 -1.16 13.00
N ASN A 154 2.39 -1.75 12.25
CA ASN A 154 3.83 -1.47 12.28
C ASN A 154 4.24 -0.43 11.23
N LEU A 155 3.55 0.71 11.20
CA LEU A 155 3.69 1.72 10.16
C LEU A 155 4.17 3.08 10.66
N LEU A 156 4.89 3.81 9.80
CA LEU A 156 5.07 5.25 9.85
C LEU A 156 4.55 5.85 8.55
N VAL A 157 3.74 6.90 8.63
CA VAL A 157 3.32 7.66 7.43
C VAL A 157 3.92 9.04 7.51
N THR A 158 4.75 9.38 6.51
CA THR A 158 5.47 10.65 6.42
C THR A 158 5.07 11.46 5.19
N SER A 159 5.31 12.77 5.22
CA SER A 159 5.17 13.63 4.05
C SER A 159 6.42 14.51 3.94
N GLU A 160 7.48 13.89 3.40
CA GLU A 160 8.81 14.51 3.35
C GLU A 160 9.48 14.26 1.99
N MET A 161 10.46 15.12 1.67
CA MET A 161 11.40 14.86 0.59
C MET A 161 12.45 13.85 1.05
N GLY A 162 13.04 13.08 0.14
CA GLY A 162 14.00 12.03 0.45
C GLY A 162 15.22 12.51 1.25
N ASP A 163 15.76 13.69 0.95
CA ASP A 163 16.88 14.28 1.68
C ASP A 163 16.60 14.53 3.17
N ARG A 164 15.32 14.75 3.51
CA ARG A 164 14.93 14.87 4.92
C ARG A 164 14.82 13.52 5.60
N LEU A 165 14.40 12.49 4.86
CA LEU A 165 14.36 11.12 5.38
C LEU A 165 15.78 10.61 5.67
N ASP A 166 16.76 10.91 4.81
CA ASP A 166 18.15 10.45 4.96
C ASP A 166 18.78 10.89 6.28
N ARG A 167 18.45 12.06 6.81
CA ARG A 167 18.92 12.52 8.12
C ARG A 167 18.58 11.59 9.29
N TYR A 168 17.56 10.73 9.14
CA TYR A 168 17.05 9.83 10.17
C TYR A 168 17.17 8.37 9.79
N PHE A 169 17.24 8.09 8.50
CA PHE A 169 17.12 6.74 7.95
C PHE A 169 18.25 6.41 6.96
N HIS A 170 19.45 7.00 7.16
CA HIS A 170 20.63 6.68 6.36
C HIS A 170 20.98 5.20 6.48
N GLU A 171 21.13 4.49 5.35
CA GLU A 171 21.39 3.06 5.29
C GLU A 171 20.50 2.22 6.23
N TYR A 172 19.22 2.57 6.28
CA TYR A 172 18.30 2.04 7.29
C TYR A 172 17.37 0.95 6.77
N PHE A 173 16.96 1.00 5.50
CA PHE A 173 15.96 0.10 4.93
C PHE A 173 16.56 -1.13 4.28
N ASP A 174 15.94 -2.29 4.52
CA ASP A 174 16.28 -3.54 3.83
C ASP A 174 15.72 -3.57 2.42
N LYS A 175 14.54 -2.95 2.23
CA LYS A 175 13.85 -2.87 0.93
C LYS A 175 13.31 -1.47 0.70
N ILE A 176 13.39 -1.00 -0.54
CA ILE A 176 12.77 0.27 -0.97
C ILE A 176 11.96 0.03 -2.23
N LEU A 177 10.72 0.50 -2.24
CA LEU A 177 9.90 0.63 -3.44
C LEU A 177 9.88 2.10 -3.86
N ILE A 178 10.14 2.34 -5.15
CA ILE A 178 10.05 3.64 -5.79
C ILE A 178 9.05 3.52 -6.94
N ASP A 179 7.77 3.78 -6.66
CA ASP A 179 6.78 3.96 -7.72
C ASP A 179 6.79 5.43 -8.13
N ALA A 180 7.71 5.76 -9.03
CA ALA A 180 8.08 7.14 -9.29
C ALA A 180 6.97 7.93 -9.98
N GLN A 181 6.80 9.19 -9.59
CA GLN A 181 6.00 10.11 -10.37
C GLN A 181 6.58 10.19 -11.78
N CYS A 182 5.74 10.02 -12.80
CA CYS A 182 6.15 9.90 -14.20
C CYS A 182 5.17 10.60 -15.12
N SER A 183 5.49 10.64 -16.41
CA SER A 183 4.65 11.22 -17.46
C SER A 183 3.31 10.49 -17.67
N GLY A 184 3.19 9.24 -17.17
CA GLY A 184 1.93 8.50 -17.11
C GLY A 184 1.41 7.99 -18.44
N GLU A 185 2.26 7.75 -19.41
CA GLU A 185 1.87 7.33 -20.78
C GLU A 185 1.08 6.02 -20.80
N GLY A 186 1.38 5.09 -19.88
CA GLY A 186 0.62 3.85 -19.71
C GLY A 186 -0.80 4.05 -19.24
N MET A 187 -1.15 5.23 -18.73
CA MET A 187 -2.49 5.56 -18.26
C MET A 187 -3.36 6.26 -19.31
N PHE A 188 -2.83 6.61 -20.49
CA PHE A 188 -3.57 7.36 -21.52
C PHE A 188 -4.86 6.66 -21.95
N ARG A 189 -4.85 5.33 -22.05
CA ARG A 189 -6.02 4.52 -22.38
C ARG A 189 -7.12 4.68 -21.32
N LYS A 190 -6.77 4.76 -20.05
CA LYS A 190 -7.69 4.84 -18.90
C LYS A 190 -8.02 6.28 -18.51
N GLN A 191 -7.05 7.19 -18.65
CA GLN A 191 -7.10 8.57 -18.17
C GLN A 191 -6.65 9.56 -19.25
N ALA A 192 -7.39 9.66 -20.34
CA ALA A 192 -7.08 10.53 -21.47
C ALA A 192 -6.92 12.02 -21.10
N HIS A 193 -7.46 12.45 -19.95
CA HIS A 193 -7.28 13.80 -19.42
C HIS A 193 -5.82 14.13 -19.02
N MET A 194 -4.94 13.13 -18.92
CA MET A 194 -3.50 13.34 -18.65
C MET A 194 -2.73 13.84 -19.89
N ILE A 195 -3.24 13.61 -21.09
CA ILE A 195 -2.57 13.95 -22.36
C ILE A 195 -2.18 15.43 -22.44
N PRO A 196 -3.06 16.42 -22.15
CA PRO A 196 -2.68 17.84 -22.20
C PRO A 196 -1.55 18.24 -21.24
N ALA A 197 -1.47 17.58 -20.06
CA ALA A 197 -0.38 17.82 -19.12
C ALA A 197 0.95 17.22 -19.65
N TRP A 198 0.89 16.06 -20.28
CA TRP A 198 2.03 15.41 -20.93
C TRP A 198 2.57 16.29 -22.07
N GLU A 199 1.74 16.83 -22.95
CA GLU A 199 2.14 17.72 -24.03
C GLU A 199 2.84 18.99 -23.54
N LYS A 200 2.44 19.50 -22.36
CA LYS A 200 3.00 20.71 -21.77
C LYS A 200 4.33 20.47 -21.03
N GLN A 201 4.48 19.38 -20.32
CA GLN A 201 5.62 19.12 -19.44
C GLN A 201 6.69 18.21 -20.10
N GLY A 202 6.24 17.22 -20.87
CA GLY A 202 7.10 16.21 -21.47
C GLY A 202 7.73 15.23 -20.46
N PRO A 203 8.30 14.14 -20.93
CA PRO A 203 8.96 13.12 -20.08
C PRO A 203 10.29 13.61 -19.47
N GLU A 204 10.95 14.62 -20.04
CA GLU A 204 12.24 15.14 -19.58
C GLU A 204 12.18 15.70 -18.15
N VAL A 205 11.08 16.37 -17.81
CA VAL A 205 10.87 16.93 -16.47
C VAL A 205 10.83 15.81 -15.43
N PHE A 206 10.11 14.73 -15.74
CA PHE A 206 9.98 13.58 -14.84
C PHE A 206 11.28 12.79 -14.73
N ALA A 207 12.01 12.58 -15.84
CA ALA A 207 13.29 11.90 -15.83
C ALA A 207 14.31 12.57 -14.89
N ASN A 208 14.35 13.91 -14.84
CA ASN A 208 15.20 14.64 -13.92
C ASN A 208 14.78 14.44 -12.44
N MET A 209 13.48 14.44 -12.15
CA MET A 209 12.96 14.17 -10.81
C MET A 209 13.28 12.74 -10.37
N GLN A 210 13.17 11.78 -11.27
CA GLN A 210 13.39 10.36 -11.02
C GLN A 210 14.86 10.06 -10.70
N ARG A 211 15.82 10.71 -11.38
CA ARG A 211 17.26 10.62 -11.04
C ARG A 211 17.52 11.04 -9.60
N GLU A 212 16.93 12.16 -9.20
CA GLU A 212 17.09 12.65 -7.83
C GLU A 212 16.46 11.70 -6.79
N ILE A 213 15.28 11.14 -7.08
CA ILE A 213 14.62 10.15 -6.21
C ILE A 213 15.45 8.87 -6.09
N LEU A 214 16.02 8.38 -7.19
CA LEU A 214 16.91 7.20 -7.19
C LEU A 214 18.17 7.45 -6.34
N ARG A 215 18.83 8.61 -6.52
CA ARG A 215 19.98 9.02 -5.70
C ARG A 215 19.63 9.04 -4.19
N GLN A 216 18.51 9.65 -3.83
CA GLN A 216 18.02 9.68 -2.45
C GLN A 216 17.73 8.28 -1.89
N ALA A 217 17.14 7.40 -2.69
CA ALA A 217 16.86 6.02 -2.29
C ALA A 217 18.15 5.21 -2.07
N ALA A 218 19.21 5.48 -2.83
CA ALA A 218 20.52 4.82 -2.66
C ALA A 218 21.13 5.09 -1.27
N GLU A 219 20.99 6.31 -0.73
CA GLU A 219 21.46 6.70 0.60
C GLU A 219 20.63 6.04 1.72
N LEU A 220 19.34 5.85 1.48
CA LEU A 220 18.41 5.25 2.44
C LEU A 220 18.53 3.73 2.53
N LEU A 221 19.01 3.08 1.46
CA LEU A 221 19.11 1.63 1.36
C LEU A 221 20.37 1.11 2.04
N LYS A 222 20.22 0.09 2.90
CA LYS A 222 21.35 -0.61 3.51
C LYS A 222 22.27 -1.26 2.47
N PRO A 223 23.58 -1.43 2.78
CA PRO A 223 24.40 -2.43 2.10
C PRO A 223 23.72 -3.81 2.10
N GLY A 224 23.74 -4.49 0.95
CA GLY A 224 23.01 -5.74 0.78
C GLY A 224 21.49 -5.63 0.69
N GLY A 225 20.93 -4.40 0.70
CA GLY A 225 19.52 -4.14 0.49
C GLY A 225 19.10 -4.27 -0.98
N THR A 226 17.78 -4.24 -1.22
CA THR A 226 17.21 -4.33 -2.57
C THR A 226 16.19 -3.21 -2.76
N MET A 227 16.22 -2.52 -3.90
CA MET A 227 15.19 -1.57 -4.27
C MET A 227 14.55 -1.92 -5.61
N LEU A 228 13.26 -1.64 -5.73
CA LEU A 228 12.53 -1.72 -6.99
C LEU A 228 12.15 -0.32 -7.44
N TYR A 229 12.57 0.02 -8.64
CA TYR A 229 12.12 1.21 -9.36
C TYR A 229 11.00 0.84 -10.32
N SER A 230 9.92 1.61 -10.33
CA SER A 230 8.81 1.45 -11.26
C SER A 230 8.22 2.77 -11.72
N THR A 231 7.65 2.75 -12.93
CA THR A 231 6.88 3.84 -13.52
C THR A 231 5.67 3.27 -14.25
N CYS A 232 4.65 4.09 -14.46
CA CYS A 232 3.54 3.77 -15.36
C CYS A 232 3.68 4.50 -16.72
N THR A 233 4.91 4.69 -17.22
CA THR A 233 5.18 5.30 -18.53
C THR A 233 5.92 4.35 -19.46
N PHE A 234 5.91 4.64 -20.76
CA PHE A 234 6.69 3.92 -21.77
C PHE A 234 7.97 4.67 -22.19
N SER A 235 8.12 5.91 -21.74
CA SER A 235 9.25 6.78 -22.07
C SER A 235 10.61 6.14 -21.77
N LYS A 236 11.45 6.00 -22.78
CA LYS A 236 12.82 5.49 -22.62
C LYS A 236 13.67 6.38 -21.71
N LEU A 237 13.39 7.69 -21.65
CA LEU A 237 14.12 8.64 -20.80
C LEU A 237 13.86 8.38 -19.32
N GLU A 238 12.61 8.08 -19.00
CA GLU A 238 12.16 7.84 -17.62
C GLU A 238 12.43 6.41 -17.15
N ASN A 239 12.55 5.46 -18.06
CA ASN A 239 12.75 4.04 -17.83
C ASN A 239 14.23 3.66 -17.93
N GLU A 240 14.67 3.14 -19.08
CA GLU A 240 16.05 2.72 -19.30
C GLU A 240 17.05 3.85 -19.08
N GLY A 241 16.72 5.10 -19.49
CA GLY A 241 17.60 6.26 -19.32
C GLY A 241 17.85 6.62 -17.86
N SER A 242 16.82 6.49 -17.01
CA SER A 242 16.97 6.71 -15.57
C SER A 242 17.82 5.64 -14.91
N ILE A 243 17.65 4.37 -15.30
CA ILE A 243 18.41 3.24 -14.74
C ILE A 243 19.85 3.24 -15.28
N ASP A 244 20.08 3.51 -16.56
CA ASP A 244 21.43 3.64 -17.15
C ASP A 244 22.25 4.72 -16.44
N GLY A 245 21.66 5.92 -16.29
CA GLY A 245 22.31 7.02 -15.59
C GLY A 245 22.60 6.69 -14.13
N PHE A 246 21.65 6.08 -13.43
CA PHE A 246 21.83 5.65 -12.04
C PHE A 246 22.97 4.64 -11.89
N LEU A 247 23.03 3.60 -12.71
CA LEU A 247 24.09 2.59 -12.63
C LEU A 247 25.47 3.14 -13.02
N ALA A 248 25.52 4.17 -13.86
CA ALA A 248 26.78 4.85 -14.19
C ALA A 248 27.36 5.67 -13.03
N GLU A 249 26.48 6.24 -12.19
CA GLU A 249 26.86 7.06 -11.01
C GLU A 249 27.04 6.21 -9.75
N HIS A 250 26.39 5.03 -9.67
CA HIS A 250 26.34 4.15 -8.50
C HIS A 250 26.87 2.74 -8.82
N PRO A 251 28.21 2.57 -8.94
CA PRO A 251 28.82 1.27 -9.28
C PRO A 251 28.61 0.19 -8.20
N GLU A 252 28.17 0.57 -7.01
CA GLU A 252 27.81 -0.35 -5.94
C GLU A 252 26.45 -1.04 -6.17
N PHE A 253 25.70 -0.65 -7.21
CA PHE A 253 24.43 -1.28 -7.56
C PHE A 253 24.54 -2.20 -8.78
N THR A 254 23.77 -3.27 -8.74
CA THR A 254 23.57 -4.20 -9.88
C THR A 254 22.10 -4.41 -10.15
N LEU A 255 21.76 -4.65 -11.42
CA LEU A 255 20.42 -5.12 -11.80
C LEU A 255 20.28 -6.60 -11.49
N GLU A 256 19.22 -6.94 -10.76
CA GLU A 256 18.78 -8.32 -10.55
C GLU A 256 17.79 -8.72 -11.64
N GLU A 257 17.74 -10.01 -11.92
CA GLU A 257 16.77 -10.54 -12.88
C GLU A 257 15.38 -10.64 -12.23
N ILE A 258 14.38 -10.10 -12.89
CA ILE A 258 12.98 -10.25 -12.51
C ILE A 258 12.44 -11.53 -13.18
N PRO A 259 11.86 -12.49 -12.40
CA PRO A 259 11.26 -13.69 -12.95
C PRO A 259 10.24 -13.36 -14.05
N ARG A 260 10.43 -13.92 -15.24
CA ARG A 260 9.57 -13.66 -16.38
C ARG A 260 8.21 -14.32 -16.19
N GLN A 261 7.18 -13.53 -16.39
CA GLN A 261 5.81 -13.98 -16.45
C GLN A 261 5.27 -13.81 -17.88
N GLU A 262 4.17 -14.46 -18.20
CA GLU A 262 3.49 -14.30 -19.48
C GLU A 262 3.19 -12.82 -19.75
N GLY A 263 3.55 -12.33 -20.93
CA GLY A 263 3.38 -10.94 -21.34
C GLY A 263 4.43 -9.95 -20.83
N PHE A 264 5.40 -10.38 -19.99
CA PHE A 264 6.52 -9.53 -19.58
C PHE A 264 7.55 -9.41 -20.70
N CYS A 265 7.76 -8.19 -21.18
CA CYS A 265 8.80 -7.88 -22.16
C CYS A 265 10.11 -7.47 -21.44
N SER A 266 11.26 -7.73 -22.09
CA SER A 266 12.55 -7.25 -21.61
C SER A 266 12.67 -5.74 -21.73
N GLY A 267 13.50 -5.11 -20.86
CA GLY A 267 13.99 -3.77 -21.09
C GLY A 267 14.86 -3.72 -22.36
N MET A 268 15.09 -2.54 -22.90
CA MET A 268 15.65 -2.30 -24.23
C MET A 268 16.90 -1.42 -24.15
N PRO A 269 18.09 -1.99 -23.83
CA PRO A 269 19.33 -1.23 -23.69
C PRO A 269 19.71 -0.43 -24.95
N GLU A 270 19.33 -0.90 -26.13
CA GLU A 270 19.58 -0.24 -27.42
C GLU A 270 18.91 1.12 -27.56
N LEU A 271 17.79 1.35 -26.89
CA LEU A 271 17.04 2.63 -26.91
C LEU A 271 17.84 3.80 -26.32
N VAL A 272 18.83 3.50 -25.48
CA VAL A 272 19.66 4.50 -24.78
C VAL A 272 21.16 4.26 -25.00
N GLY A 273 21.53 3.24 -25.79
CA GLY A 273 22.93 2.89 -26.04
C GLY A 273 23.66 2.42 -24.78
N SER A 274 22.95 1.78 -23.87
CA SER A 274 23.49 1.35 -22.58
C SER A 274 24.48 0.20 -22.70
N ARG A 275 25.50 0.20 -21.82
CA ARG A 275 26.42 -0.92 -21.60
C ARG A 275 25.99 -1.84 -20.46
N PHE A 276 24.97 -1.45 -19.68
CA PHE A 276 24.45 -2.22 -18.58
C PHE A 276 23.40 -3.23 -19.08
N PRO A 277 23.17 -4.33 -18.35
CA PRO A 277 22.26 -5.39 -18.76
C PRO A 277 20.78 -4.99 -18.53
N LEU A 278 20.31 -3.90 -19.19
CA LEU A 278 18.97 -3.36 -19.02
C LEU A 278 17.87 -4.31 -19.53
N GLU A 279 18.20 -5.35 -20.29
CA GLU A 279 17.30 -6.45 -20.64
C GLU A 279 16.76 -7.20 -19.41
N ARG A 280 17.38 -7.06 -18.23
CA ARG A 280 16.88 -7.57 -16.96
C ARG A 280 15.68 -6.79 -16.43
N CYS A 281 15.51 -5.54 -16.87
CA CYS A 281 14.30 -4.78 -16.60
C CYS A 281 13.08 -5.43 -17.27
N VAL A 282 11.90 -5.05 -16.82
CA VAL A 282 10.63 -5.53 -17.35
C VAL A 282 9.80 -4.37 -17.86
N ARG A 283 9.23 -4.54 -19.04
CA ARG A 283 8.20 -3.69 -19.61
C ARG A 283 6.89 -4.45 -19.73
N LEU A 284 5.81 -3.86 -19.26
CA LEU A 284 4.45 -4.35 -19.44
C LEU A 284 3.74 -3.44 -20.43
N PHE A 285 3.16 -4.03 -21.48
CA PHE A 285 2.43 -3.30 -22.51
C PHE A 285 0.99 -3.80 -22.62
N PRO A 286 -0.02 -2.92 -22.80
CA PRO A 286 -1.44 -3.31 -22.80
C PRO A 286 -1.87 -4.21 -23.97
N HIS A 287 -1.03 -4.35 -25.00
CA HIS A 287 -1.26 -5.32 -26.09
C HIS A 287 -0.66 -6.70 -25.82
N LYS A 288 0.14 -6.86 -24.77
CA LYS A 288 0.77 -8.13 -24.35
C LYS A 288 0.21 -8.66 -23.04
N ILE A 289 -0.44 -7.81 -22.23
CA ILE A 289 -1.03 -8.17 -20.94
C ILE A 289 -2.45 -7.63 -20.82
N ASP A 290 -3.24 -8.24 -19.95
CA ASP A 290 -4.54 -7.73 -19.51
C ASP A 290 -4.33 -6.66 -18.41
N GLY A 291 -3.87 -5.47 -18.82
CA GLY A 291 -3.55 -4.33 -17.95
C GLY A 291 -3.19 -3.09 -18.75
N GLU A 292 -2.75 -2.03 -18.07
CA GLU A 292 -2.42 -0.76 -18.74
C GLU A 292 -0.94 -0.71 -19.15
N GLY A 293 -0.03 -0.67 -18.22
CA GLY A 293 1.39 -0.71 -18.51
C GLY A 293 2.26 -0.26 -17.35
N HIS A 294 3.44 -0.89 -17.23
CA HIS A 294 4.44 -0.55 -16.23
C HIS A 294 5.86 -0.83 -16.74
N PHE A 295 6.82 -0.18 -16.09
CA PHE A 295 8.24 -0.51 -16.16
C PHE A 295 8.75 -0.91 -14.78
N LEU A 296 9.62 -1.91 -14.70
CA LEU A 296 10.20 -2.43 -13.47
C LEU A 296 11.71 -2.61 -13.62
N ALA A 297 12.47 -2.16 -12.63
CA ALA A 297 13.90 -2.43 -12.49
C ALA A 297 14.22 -2.83 -11.05
N LEU A 298 14.72 -4.04 -10.85
CA LEU A 298 15.10 -4.55 -9.53
C LEU A 298 16.60 -4.35 -9.34
N LEU A 299 16.98 -3.59 -8.32
CA LEU A 299 18.34 -3.14 -8.04
C LEU A 299 18.82 -3.67 -6.70
N LYS A 300 20.07 -4.18 -6.67
CA LYS A 300 20.73 -4.69 -5.46
C LYS A 300 21.94 -3.84 -5.13
N LYS A 301 22.01 -3.33 -3.88
CA LYS A 301 23.20 -2.64 -3.35
C LYS A 301 24.23 -3.66 -2.88
N ALA A 302 25.49 -3.50 -3.24
CA ALA A 302 26.58 -4.34 -2.78
C ALA A 302 26.78 -4.26 -1.27
N GLY A 303 27.39 -5.27 -0.69
CA GLY A 303 27.67 -5.35 0.76
C GLY A 303 26.91 -6.47 1.45
N GLU A 304 27.25 -6.71 2.70
CA GLU A 304 26.59 -7.71 3.54
C GLU A 304 25.37 -7.10 4.23
N LYS A 305 24.30 -7.88 4.32
CA LYS A 305 23.10 -7.50 5.08
C LYS A 305 23.44 -7.52 6.57
N ILE A 306 23.70 -6.36 7.15
CA ILE A 306 23.94 -6.23 8.59
C ILE A 306 22.57 -6.26 9.30
N PRO A 307 22.32 -7.23 10.18
CA PRO A 307 21.11 -7.23 11.01
C PRO A 307 21.04 -5.90 11.77
N GLY A 308 19.93 -5.19 11.64
CA GLY A 308 19.72 -3.96 12.42
C GLY A 308 19.80 -4.28 13.91
N ALA A 309 20.68 -3.62 14.65
CA ALA A 309 20.63 -3.72 16.11
C ALA A 309 19.24 -3.25 16.59
N PRO A 310 18.56 -4.02 17.44
CA PRO A 310 17.32 -3.56 18.03
C PRO A 310 17.64 -2.28 18.83
N GLU A 311 16.98 -1.18 18.50
CA GLU A 311 17.05 -0.02 19.36
C GLU A 311 16.44 -0.38 20.73
N PRO A 312 17.07 0.04 21.83
CA PRO A 312 16.56 -0.29 23.15
C PRO A 312 15.14 0.26 23.29
N ALA A 313 14.21 -0.60 23.67
CA ALA A 313 12.86 -0.20 24.03
C ALA A 313 12.93 0.93 25.05
N GLY A 314 12.23 2.02 24.79
CA GLY A 314 12.15 3.14 25.73
C GLY A 314 11.67 2.64 27.10
N ARG A 315 12.00 3.34 28.18
CA ARG A 315 11.43 2.99 29.49
C ARG A 315 9.91 3.06 29.39
N PRO A 316 9.18 2.00 29.82
CA PRO A 316 7.73 2.01 29.79
C PRO A 316 7.22 3.21 30.58
N GLY A 317 6.43 4.06 29.94
CA GLY A 317 5.66 5.09 30.62
C GLY A 317 4.59 4.43 31.51
N ARG A 318 4.09 5.15 32.51
CA ARG A 318 2.94 4.67 33.29
C ARG A 318 1.73 4.61 32.35
N ILE A 319 1.17 3.43 32.20
CA ILE A 319 -0.07 3.25 31.43
C ILE A 319 -1.23 3.87 32.23
N PRO A 320 -2.02 4.79 31.62
CA PRO A 320 -3.20 5.35 32.27
C PRO A 320 -4.22 4.26 32.63
N ALA A 321 -4.85 4.38 33.78
CA ALA A 321 -5.79 3.37 34.30
C ALA A 321 -6.97 3.11 33.36
N GLU A 322 -7.44 4.13 32.66
CA GLU A 322 -8.52 4.01 31.67
C GLU A 322 -8.13 3.18 30.45
N LEU A 323 -6.87 3.27 30.02
CA LEU A 323 -6.33 2.44 28.96
C LEU A 323 -6.10 1.01 29.46
N GLU A 324 -5.49 0.86 30.65
CA GLU A 324 -5.25 -0.45 31.24
C GLU A 324 -6.54 -1.25 31.38
N ALA A 325 -7.62 -0.61 31.86
CA ALA A 325 -8.93 -1.23 31.97
C ALA A 325 -9.51 -1.68 30.61
N PHE A 326 -9.30 -0.91 29.53
CA PHE A 326 -9.73 -1.31 28.20
C PHE A 326 -8.88 -2.46 27.66
N LEU A 327 -7.55 -2.43 27.87
CA LEU A 327 -6.64 -3.45 27.38
C LEU A 327 -6.82 -4.83 28.05
N GLN A 328 -7.50 -4.91 29.20
CA GLN A 328 -7.89 -6.22 29.81
C GLN A 328 -8.80 -7.04 28.89
N ASP A 329 -9.52 -6.39 27.97
CA ASP A 329 -10.40 -7.03 27.00
C ASP A 329 -9.70 -7.33 25.65
N VAL A 330 -8.42 -7.00 25.52
CA VAL A 330 -7.63 -7.15 24.29
C VAL A 330 -6.56 -8.22 24.49
N SER A 331 -6.56 -9.25 23.65
CA SER A 331 -5.55 -10.31 23.64
C SER A 331 -4.52 -10.18 22.50
N MET A 332 -4.63 -9.15 21.64
CA MET A 332 -3.62 -8.85 20.63
C MET A 332 -2.23 -8.69 21.30
N PRO A 333 -1.20 -9.41 20.85
CA PRO A 333 0.14 -9.27 21.40
C PRO A 333 0.66 -7.83 21.27
N MET A 334 0.94 -7.19 22.40
CA MET A 334 1.47 -5.83 22.45
C MET A 334 2.56 -5.71 23.50
N GLU A 335 3.70 -5.15 23.10
CA GLU A 335 4.71 -4.75 24.06
C GLU A 335 4.33 -3.39 24.68
N LEU A 336 3.90 -3.40 25.93
CA LEU A 336 3.39 -2.20 26.61
C LEU A 336 4.42 -1.07 26.74
N SER A 337 5.71 -1.40 26.71
CA SER A 337 6.81 -0.42 26.71
C SER A 337 6.82 0.47 25.47
N ARG A 338 6.21 0.03 24.37
CA ARG A 338 6.08 0.79 23.12
C ARG A 338 4.85 1.69 23.07
N ILE A 339 4.03 1.70 24.12
CA ILE A 339 2.88 2.61 24.21
C ILE A 339 3.37 4.02 24.52
N VAL A 340 2.98 4.95 23.67
CA VAL A 340 3.29 6.38 23.81
C VAL A 340 1.98 7.18 23.88
N VAL A 341 1.90 8.02 24.91
CA VAL A 341 0.79 8.98 25.06
C VAL A 341 1.29 10.36 24.66
N LYS A 342 0.64 10.95 23.66
CA LYS A 342 0.91 12.33 23.22
C LYS A 342 -0.38 13.14 23.38
N ASP A 343 -0.37 14.08 24.30
CA ASP A 343 -1.57 14.81 24.75
C ASP A 343 -2.63 13.81 25.23
N THR A 344 -3.74 13.66 24.53
CA THR A 344 -4.81 12.68 24.84
C THR A 344 -4.72 11.42 23.97
N ARG A 345 -3.85 11.41 22.95
CA ARG A 345 -3.77 10.33 21.95
C ARG A 345 -2.78 9.26 22.36
N VAL A 346 -3.18 8.01 22.18
CA VAL A 346 -2.39 6.83 22.54
C VAL A 346 -1.96 6.08 21.28
N PHE A 347 -0.67 5.78 21.19
CA PHE A 347 -0.08 5.07 20.05
C PHE A 347 0.73 3.87 20.53
N LEU A 348 0.69 2.76 19.80
CA LEU A 348 1.64 1.67 19.89
C LEU A 348 2.70 1.89 18.81
N MET A 349 3.92 2.24 19.23
CA MET A 349 5.03 2.51 18.30
C MET A 349 5.55 1.22 17.67
N PRO A 350 5.99 1.24 16.39
CA PRO A 350 6.68 0.10 15.79
C PRO A 350 7.99 -0.20 16.52
N GLU A 351 8.47 -1.42 16.38
CA GLU A 351 9.77 -1.83 16.90
C GLU A 351 10.93 -1.16 16.13
N GLY A 352 12.02 -0.82 16.81
CA GLY A 352 13.25 -0.30 16.21
C GLY A 352 13.14 1.10 15.61
N VAL A 353 12.15 1.89 16.01
CA VAL A 353 12.02 3.29 15.59
C VAL A 353 12.53 4.23 16.68
N GLY A 354 13.63 4.93 16.39
CA GLY A 354 14.17 5.98 17.23
C GLY A 354 13.33 7.25 17.23
N ARG A 355 13.75 8.22 18.05
CA ARG A 355 13.16 9.57 18.02
C ARG A 355 13.61 10.32 16.77
N CYS A 356 12.67 10.77 15.97
CA CYS A 356 12.90 11.57 14.76
C CYS A 356 12.36 13.01 14.94
N PRO A 357 13.05 13.85 15.76
CA PRO A 357 12.57 15.20 16.04
C PRO A 357 12.60 16.06 14.77
N GLY A 358 11.48 16.70 14.46
CA GLY A 358 11.34 17.56 13.27
C GLY A 358 10.94 16.85 11.99
N LEU A 359 10.82 15.52 11.98
CA LEU A 359 10.18 14.79 10.88
C LEU A 359 8.65 14.92 10.97
N ARG A 360 8.00 15.18 9.84
CA ARG A 360 6.54 15.33 9.79
C ARG A 360 5.86 13.97 9.62
N PHE A 361 5.30 13.47 10.70
CA PHE A 361 4.49 12.26 10.69
C PHE A 361 2.99 12.59 10.61
N LEU A 362 2.29 11.97 9.67
CA LEU A 362 0.83 11.88 9.70
C LEU A 362 0.41 10.79 10.68
N ARG A 363 1.20 9.72 10.77
CA ARG A 363 0.99 8.59 11.66
C ARG A 363 2.33 8.03 12.14
N SER A 364 2.39 7.72 13.44
CA SER A 364 3.54 7.05 14.06
C SER A 364 3.00 5.82 14.80
N GLY A 365 3.12 4.64 14.18
CA GLY A 365 2.60 3.39 14.72
C GLY A 365 1.07 3.28 14.70
N LEU A 366 0.56 2.28 15.40
CA LEU A 366 -0.88 2.04 15.53
C LEU A 366 -1.50 3.05 16.48
N TYR A 367 -2.46 3.81 15.98
CA TYR A 367 -3.27 4.69 16.81
C TYR A 367 -4.28 3.85 17.59
N LEU A 368 -4.10 3.73 18.92
CA LEU A 368 -4.98 2.94 19.77
C LEU A 368 -6.28 3.69 20.11
N GLY A 369 -6.22 5.00 20.36
CA GLY A 369 -7.39 5.78 20.71
C GLY A 369 -7.08 7.03 21.53
N GLU A 370 -8.10 7.56 22.21
CA GLU A 370 -8.00 8.79 22.99
C GLU A 370 -8.36 8.57 24.47
N LEU A 371 -7.57 9.19 25.34
CA LEU A 371 -7.85 9.32 26.75
C LEU A 371 -8.77 10.53 26.96
N LEU A 372 -9.99 10.27 27.36
CA LEU A 372 -10.94 11.30 27.74
C LEU A 372 -11.13 11.29 29.26
N LYS A 373 -11.84 12.28 29.80
CA LYS A 373 -12.11 12.34 31.24
C LYS A 373 -12.75 11.02 31.73
N LYS A 374 -12.01 10.24 32.53
CA LYS A 374 -12.42 8.96 33.14
C LYS A 374 -12.81 7.86 32.12
N ARG A 375 -12.31 7.87 30.88
CA ARG A 375 -12.55 6.80 29.92
C ARG A 375 -11.53 6.81 28.80
N PHE A 376 -11.34 5.66 28.18
CA PHE A 376 -10.63 5.50 26.92
C PHE A 376 -11.64 5.28 25.78
N GLU A 377 -11.43 5.95 24.65
CA GLU A 377 -12.19 5.71 23.41
C GLU A 377 -11.26 5.09 22.35
N PRO A 378 -11.49 3.82 21.95
CA PRO A 378 -10.67 3.15 20.96
C PRO A 378 -10.85 3.76 19.57
N SER A 379 -9.77 3.79 18.79
CA SER A 379 -9.78 4.33 17.45
C SER A 379 -10.28 3.31 16.42
N GLN A 380 -10.73 3.80 15.26
CA GLN A 380 -11.06 2.97 14.10
C GLN A 380 -9.86 2.14 13.63
N ALA A 381 -8.65 2.74 13.59
CA ALA A 381 -7.42 2.04 13.21
C ALA A 381 -7.12 0.84 14.12
N PHE A 382 -7.41 0.96 15.41
CA PHE A 382 -7.24 -0.13 16.37
C PHE A 382 -8.22 -1.28 16.07
N ALA A 383 -9.50 -1.00 15.80
CA ALA A 383 -10.44 -2.03 15.40
C ALA A 383 -9.94 -2.81 14.16
N MET A 384 -9.47 -2.10 13.15
CA MET A 384 -9.03 -2.72 11.89
C MET A 384 -7.77 -3.58 12.05
N ALA A 385 -6.93 -3.31 13.05
CA ALA A 385 -5.72 -4.06 13.34
C ALA A 385 -5.96 -5.33 14.17
N LEU A 386 -7.12 -5.44 14.83
CA LEU A 386 -7.52 -6.62 15.61
C LEU A 386 -8.05 -7.73 14.70
N LYS A 387 -7.92 -8.96 15.19
CA LYS A 387 -8.74 -10.09 14.78
C LYS A 387 -9.97 -10.20 15.67
N LYS A 388 -11.00 -10.88 15.21
CA LYS A 388 -12.23 -11.12 15.99
C LYS A 388 -11.93 -11.71 17.37
N GLU A 389 -11.03 -12.68 17.43
CA GLU A 389 -10.66 -13.42 18.66
C GLU A 389 -9.81 -12.58 19.62
N GLU A 390 -9.29 -11.44 19.16
CA GLU A 390 -8.41 -10.58 19.96
C GLU A 390 -9.14 -9.52 20.78
N TYR A 391 -10.49 -9.52 20.72
CA TYR A 391 -11.32 -8.68 21.60
C TYR A 391 -12.42 -9.47 22.28
N ALA A 392 -12.60 -9.25 23.58
CA ALA A 392 -13.47 -10.08 24.42
C ALA A 392 -14.98 -9.93 24.12
N SER A 393 -15.40 -8.87 23.45
CA SER A 393 -16.82 -8.60 23.17
C SER A 393 -17.04 -8.22 21.71
N VAL A 394 -17.76 -9.09 20.99
CA VAL A 394 -17.92 -9.00 19.54
C VAL A 394 -19.38 -9.08 19.16
N ILE A 395 -19.76 -8.31 18.15
CA ILE A 395 -20.99 -8.49 17.37
C ILE A 395 -20.55 -8.85 15.96
N ASP A 396 -20.86 -10.07 15.52
CA ASP A 396 -20.45 -10.60 14.21
C ASP A 396 -21.70 -10.78 13.34
N LEU A 397 -21.81 -9.99 12.29
CA LEU A 397 -22.93 -9.97 11.37
C LEU A 397 -22.55 -10.67 10.07
N SER A 398 -23.48 -11.36 9.45
CA SER A 398 -23.26 -11.89 8.10
C SER A 398 -23.20 -10.76 7.05
N ALA A 399 -22.37 -10.91 6.01
CA ALA A 399 -22.34 -9.96 4.89
C ALA A 399 -23.71 -9.82 4.17
N ALA A 400 -24.58 -10.80 4.32
CA ALA A 400 -25.97 -10.78 3.81
C ALA A 400 -26.95 -10.04 4.73
N ASP A 401 -26.53 -9.65 5.94
CA ASP A 401 -27.38 -8.93 6.90
C ASP A 401 -27.39 -7.42 6.57
N ASP A 402 -28.57 -6.86 6.32
CA ASP A 402 -28.75 -5.44 6.00
C ASP A 402 -28.20 -4.51 7.08
N ARG A 403 -28.11 -4.98 8.33
CA ARG A 403 -27.53 -4.22 9.45
C ARG A 403 -26.06 -3.87 9.22
N VAL A 404 -25.30 -4.65 8.43
CA VAL A 404 -23.92 -4.33 8.08
C VAL A 404 -23.86 -3.04 7.27
N ILE A 405 -24.69 -2.89 6.26
CA ILE A 405 -24.77 -1.68 5.44
C ILE A 405 -25.21 -0.48 6.27
N ARG A 406 -26.21 -0.66 7.14
CA ARG A 406 -26.67 0.37 8.06
C ARG A 406 -25.57 0.80 9.03
N TYR A 407 -24.78 -0.17 9.54
CA TYR A 407 -23.61 0.11 10.37
C TYR A 407 -22.56 0.95 9.60
N LEU A 408 -22.23 0.55 8.37
CA LEU A 408 -21.26 1.28 7.55
C LEU A 408 -21.73 2.70 7.17
N LYS A 409 -23.04 2.94 7.10
CA LYS A 409 -23.63 4.27 6.94
C LYS A 409 -23.64 5.10 8.23
N GLY A 410 -23.32 4.50 9.38
CA GLY A 410 -23.23 5.18 10.66
C GLY A 410 -24.55 5.15 11.47
N GLU A 411 -25.49 4.28 11.11
CA GLU A 411 -26.77 4.12 11.82
C GLU A 411 -26.59 3.36 13.13
N THR A 412 -27.49 3.62 14.06
CA THR A 412 -27.66 2.83 15.28
C THR A 412 -28.37 1.52 14.96
N LEU A 413 -27.97 0.42 15.61
CA LEU A 413 -28.54 -0.90 15.38
C LEU A 413 -29.21 -1.43 16.65
N GLU A 414 -30.27 -2.21 16.49
CA GLU A 414 -30.81 -3.05 17.53
C GLU A 414 -30.12 -4.41 17.50
N ILE A 415 -29.69 -4.89 18.66
CA ILE A 415 -28.96 -6.15 18.84
C ILE A 415 -29.82 -7.05 19.73
N GLU A 416 -30.08 -8.25 19.25
CA GLU A 416 -30.89 -9.23 19.94
C GLU A 416 -30.11 -9.93 21.06
N ASP A 417 -30.83 -10.50 22.03
CA ASP A 417 -30.23 -11.26 23.10
C ASP A 417 -29.45 -12.47 22.56
N GLY A 418 -28.18 -12.56 22.96
CA GLY A 418 -27.27 -13.62 22.50
C GLY A 418 -26.42 -13.29 21.29
N GLU A 419 -26.64 -12.17 20.57
CA GLU A 419 -25.80 -11.73 19.46
C GLU A 419 -24.49 -11.05 19.94
N SER A 420 -24.38 -10.72 21.22
CA SER A 420 -23.14 -10.23 21.83
C SER A 420 -22.82 -11.03 23.09
N SER A 421 -21.53 -11.30 23.31
CA SER A 421 -21.04 -11.99 24.49
C SER A 421 -21.17 -11.15 25.79
N ARG A 422 -21.37 -9.83 25.67
CA ARG A 422 -21.58 -8.91 26.81
C ARG A 422 -22.79 -8.01 26.56
N PRO A 423 -23.67 -7.82 27.54
CA PRO A 423 -24.92 -7.06 27.38
C PRO A 423 -24.69 -5.55 27.20
N GLU A 424 -23.55 -5.03 27.61
CA GLU A 424 -23.21 -3.59 27.56
C GLU A 424 -21.72 -3.36 27.35
N GLY A 425 -21.34 -2.17 26.90
CA GLY A 425 -19.96 -1.74 26.73
C GLY A 425 -19.49 -1.67 25.30
N TRP A 426 -18.17 -1.59 25.11
CA TRP A 426 -17.56 -1.59 23.79
C TRP A 426 -17.72 -2.95 23.11
N GLN A 427 -18.05 -2.90 21.83
CA GLN A 427 -18.21 -4.07 20.96
C GLN A 427 -17.34 -3.89 19.73
N LEU A 428 -16.56 -4.91 19.38
CA LEU A 428 -15.92 -5.00 18.07
C LEU A 428 -16.99 -5.51 17.09
N VAL A 429 -17.35 -4.67 16.14
CA VAL A 429 -18.32 -5.04 15.10
C VAL A 429 -17.56 -5.69 13.94
N CYS A 430 -17.97 -6.90 13.58
CA CYS A 430 -17.36 -7.69 12.51
C CYS A 430 -18.39 -8.02 11.43
N VAL A 431 -17.88 -8.36 10.24
CA VAL A 431 -18.62 -9.01 9.16
C VAL A 431 -17.96 -10.34 8.85
N ASP A 432 -18.69 -11.44 8.99
CA ASP A 432 -18.21 -12.82 8.77
C ASP A 432 -16.83 -13.08 9.44
N GLY A 433 -16.66 -12.57 10.67
CA GLY A 433 -15.42 -12.69 11.45
C GLY A 433 -14.39 -11.60 11.23
N TYR A 434 -14.57 -10.67 10.28
CA TYR A 434 -13.59 -9.63 9.96
C TYR A 434 -14.00 -8.27 10.53
N PRO A 435 -13.15 -7.61 11.34
CA PRO A 435 -13.47 -6.34 11.97
C PRO A 435 -13.82 -5.23 10.99
N LEU A 436 -14.90 -4.52 11.31
CA LEU A 436 -15.33 -3.29 10.62
C LEU A 436 -15.04 -2.04 11.46
N GLY A 437 -15.19 -2.13 12.78
CA GLY A 437 -15.03 -0.98 13.67
C GLY A 437 -15.64 -1.21 15.04
N TRP A 438 -15.92 -0.10 15.73
CA TRP A 438 -16.45 -0.12 17.09
C TRP A 438 -17.92 0.26 17.17
N GLY A 439 -18.61 -0.30 18.16
CA GLY A 439 -19.90 0.14 18.64
C GLY A 439 -19.95 0.17 20.16
N LYS A 440 -20.91 0.86 20.74
CA LYS A 440 -21.15 0.85 22.17
C LYS A 440 -22.57 0.35 22.44
N LEU A 441 -22.67 -0.86 22.98
CA LEU A 441 -23.94 -1.49 23.31
C LEU A 441 -24.48 -0.95 24.63
N ILE A 442 -25.73 -0.53 24.63
CA ILE A 442 -26.46 -0.02 25.82
C ILE A 442 -27.89 -0.48 25.69
N ARG A 443 -28.35 -1.39 26.60
CA ARG A 443 -29.72 -1.90 26.67
C ARG A 443 -30.24 -2.38 25.29
N GLY A 444 -29.50 -3.26 24.62
CA GLY A 444 -29.88 -3.81 23.33
C GLY A 444 -29.65 -2.87 22.12
N THR A 445 -29.30 -1.61 22.34
CA THR A 445 -29.07 -0.63 21.28
C THR A 445 -27.57 -0.41 21.08
N LEU A 446 -27.04 -0.71 19.90
CA LEU A 446 -25.65 -0.48 19.50
C LEU A 446 -25.49 0.94 18.96
N ARG A 447 -24.91 1.82 19.76
CA ARG A 447 -24.52 3.16 19.32
C ARG A 447 -23.31 3.04 18.40
N ASN A 448 -23.48 3.42 17.16
CA ASN A 448 -22.46 3.36 16.14
C ASN A 448 -21.25 4.25 16.46
N LYS A 449 -20.05 3.69 16.37
CA LYS A 449 -18.76 4.36 16.56
C LYS A 449 -17.85 4.25 15.36
N TYR A 450 -18.41 3.79 14.23
CA TYR A 450 -17.69 3.76 12.95
C TYR A 450 -17.22 5.17 12.56
N PHE A 451 -15.96 5.30 12.16
CA PHE A 451 -15.37 6.60 11.87
C PHE A 451 -16.12 7.33 10.75
N SER A 452 -16.62 8.53 11.04
CA SER A 452 -17.49 9.27 10.12
C SER A 452 -16.86 9.55 8.74
N GLY A 453 -15.54 9.76 8.70
CA GLY A 453 -14.80 9.98 7.45
C GLY A 453 -14.64 8.73 6.57
N TRP A 454 -15.06 7.54 7.04
CA TRP A 454 -14.99 6.29 6.27
C TRP A 454 -16.36 5.71 5.92
N ARG A 455 -17.43 6.38 6.33
CA ARG A 455 -18.80 5.91 6.08
C ARG A 455 -19.06 5.68 4.61
N MET A 456 -19.87 4.65 4.35
CA MET A 456 -20.39 4.38 3.02
C MET A 456 -21.30 5.54 2.60
N ASN A 457 -20.98 6.14 1.46
CA ASN A 457 -21.86 7.14 0.86
C ASN A 457 -23.10 6.42 0.29
N ALA A 458 -24.24 7.14 0.31
CA ALA A 458 -25.51 6.63 -0.20
C ALA A 458 -25.46 6.35 -1.70
#